data_6a96754c94b6e1293b0c6ced8bbf1aaa
#
_entry.id   6a96754c94b6e1293b0c6ced8bbf1aaa
#
_cell.length_a   1.000
_cell.length_b   1.000
_cell.length_c   1.000
_cell.angle_alpha   90.00
_cell.angle_beta   90.00
_cell.angle_gamma   90.00
#
_symmetry.space_group_name_H-M   'P 1'
#
loop_
_entity.id
_entity.type
_entity.pdbx_description
1 polymer ?
#
loop_
_entity_poly.entity_id
_entity_poly.type
_entity_poly.pdbx_seq_one_letter_code
_entity_poly.pdbx_strand_id
1 'polypeptide(L)'
;MLDLPLTFLQRPAAAGTPRPWLLVLMHGVGSNEQDLFSLSAQIPDRFHVLSLRAPHRMGPGSHAWFDFSIQPGSGARSINEAQEAHSRAVVAQTIEAASAQLGIPPERVVVGGFSQGGIMALSLLLTRPELLYAAVVWHSRLLAQVVPQQAPHEALLGKKLWLSHGTHDNVIPLANAQAIAHHMATLPVSVSYHEFPSAHEIRPSELAATVAWLESLSTIPTPY
;
A
#
# COMPACT_ATOMS: atom_id res chain seq x y z
N MET A 1 5.77 21.61 10.03
CA MET A 1 6.46 20.39 9.51
C MET A 1 5.77 19.21 10.16
N LEU A 2 5.44 18.15 9.43
CA LEU A 2 4.82 16.96 10.02
C LEU A 2 5.82 16.27 10.96
N ASP A 3 5.32 15.83 12.12
CA ASP A 3 6.05 15.02 13.10
C ASP A 3 5.46 13.62 13.10
N LEU A 4 6.15 12.66 12.46
CA LEU A 4 5.66 11.32 12.21
C LEU A 4 6.62 10.25 12.73
N PRO A 5 6.13 9.07 13.15
CA PRO A 5 6.95 7.98 13.68
C PRO A 5 8.02 7.45 12.72
N LEU A 6 7.75 7.46 11.41
CA LEU A 6 8.68 6.98 10.38
C LEU A 6 9.31 8.14 9.62
N THR A 7 10.54 7.94 9.15
CA THR A 7 11.17 8.85 8.16
C THR A 7 10.37 8.83 6.86
N PHE A 8 10.21 9.99 6.24
CA PHE A 8 9.40 10.13 5.04
C PHE A 8 9.88 11.27 4.13
N LEU A 9 9.48 11.19 2.87
CA LEU A 9 9.43 12.33 1.95
C LEU A 9 7.98 12.72 1.71
N GLN A 10 7.74 13.99 1.39
CA GLN A 10 6.38 14.46 1.13
C GLN A 10 6.29 15.40 -0.07
N ARG A 11 5.17 15.32 -0.77
CA ARG A 11 4.69 16.32 -1.73
C ARG A 11 3.31 16.78 -1.25
N PRO A 12 3.16 18.03 -0.78
CA PRO A 12 1.85 18.56 -0.42
C PRO A 12 0.86 18.50 -1.58
N ALA A 13 -0.42 18.42 -1.30
CA ALA A 13 -1.46 18.69 -2.30
C ALA A 13 -1.33 20.12 -2.81
N ALA A 14 -1.83 20.39 -4.02
CA ALA A 14 -1.80 21.74 -4.58
C ALA A 14 -2.49 22.76 -3.65
N ALA A 15 -1.90 23.94 -3.57
CA ALA A 15 -2.45 25.00 -2.73
C ALA A 15 -3.90 25.31 -3.15
N GLY A 16 -4.79 25.46 -2.16
CA GLY A 16 -6.20 25.73 -2.40
C GLY A 16 -7.05 24.51 -2.73
N THR A 17 -6.49 23.30 -2.72
CA THR A 17 -7.29 22.05 -2.87
C THR A 17 -8.34 21.96 -1.75
N PRO A 18 -9.64 22.00 -2.06
CA PRO A 18 -10.67 22.15 -1.03
C PRO A 18 -10.88 20.90 -0.16
N ARG A 19 -10.54 19.73 -0.66
CA ARG A 19 -10.69 18.43 0.03
C ARG A 19 -9.54 17.51 -0.36
N PRO A 20 -8.31 17.77 0.15
CA PRO A 20 -7.14 16.97 -0.22
C PRO A 20 -7.30 15.52 0.24
N TRP A 21 -6.64 14.64 -0.50
CA TRP A 21 -6.47 13.23 -0.17
C TRP A 21 -5.07 13.00 0.38
N LEU A 22 -4.89 11.96 1.17
CA LEU A 22 -3.58 11.47 1.60
C LEU A 22 -3.26 10.17 0.85
N LEU A 23 -2.10 10.11 0.21
CA LEU A 23 -1.53 8.88 -0.34
C LEU A 23 -0.24 8.54 0.40
N VAL A 24 -0.23 7.38 1.07
CA VAL A 24 0.93 6.87 1.80
C VAL A 24 1.56 5.74 1.00
N LEU A 25 2.81 5.90 0.57
CA LEU A 25 3.54 4.97 -0.27
C LEU A 25 4.59 4.19 0.52
N MET A 26 4.68 2.89 0.28
CA MET A 26 5.58 1.94 0.93
C MET A 26 6.41 1.19 -0.12
N HIS A 27 7.74 1.37 -0.08
CA HIS A 27 8.70 0.79 -1.03
C HIS A 27 8.88 -0.73 -0.89
N GLY A 28 9.51 -1.36 -1.88
CA GLY A 28 9.92 -2.76 -1.84
C GLY A 28 11.13 -3.01 -0.92
N VAL A 29 11.36 -4.28 -0.57
CA VAL A 29 12.53 -4.68 0.23
C VAL A 29 13.83 -4.22 -0.42
N GLY A 30 14.77 -3.74 0.39
CA GLY A 30 16.07 -3.29 -0.08
C GLY A 30 16.12 -1.85 -0.60
N SER A 31 14.97 -1.18 -0.67
CA SER A 31 14.84 0.21 -1.12
C SER A 31 14.67 1.19 0.06
N ASN A 32 14.14 2.37 -0.21
CA ASN A 32 13.91 3.43 0.77
C ASN A 32 12.81 4.40 0.29
N GLU A 33 12.56 5.47 1.05
CA GLU A 33 11.50 6.46 0.77
C GLU A 33 11.64 7.21 -0.55
N GLN A 34 12.81 7.23 -1.18
CA GLN A 34 13.02 7.93 -2.45
C GLN A 34 12.43 7.16 -3.64
N ASP A 35 12.33 5.84 -3.53
CA ASP A 35 11.90 4.94 -4.60
C ASP A 35 10.51 5.35 -5.14
N LEU A 36 9.45 5.09 -4.39
CA LEU A 36 8.09 5.43 -4.83
C LEU A 36 7.82 6.94 -4.79
N PHE A 37 8.61 7.73 -4.05
CA PHE A 37 8.53 9.19 -4.12
C PHE A 37 8.83 9.72 -5.51
N SER A 38 9.66 9.04 -6.29
CA SER A 38 9.94 9.37 -7.69
C SER A 38 8.68 9.42 -8.57
N LEU A 39 7.62 8.68 -8.18
CA LEU A 39 6.34 8.66 -8.88
C LEU A 39 5.43 9.84 -8.51
N SER A 40 5.76 10.59 -7.46
CA SER A 40 4.88 11.62 -6.88
C SER A 40 4.47 12.71 -7.88
N ALA A 41 5.33 13.05 -8.85
CA ALA A 41 5.02 14.03 -9.88
C ALA A 41 3.89 13.61 -10.84
N GLN A 42 3.58 12.32 -10.91
CA GLN A 42 2.51 11.76 -11.75
C GLN A 42 1.20 11.53 -10.97
N ILE A 43 1.27 11.59 -9.63
CA ILE A 43 0.09 11.47 -8.77
C ILE A 43 -0.73 12.76 -8.84
N PRO A 44 -2.07 12.69 -8.93
CA PRO A 44 -2.92 13.87 -9.04
C PRO A 44 -2.66 14.90 -7.94
N ASP A 45 -2.71 16.18 -8.29
CA ASP A 45 -2.36 17.30 -7.42
C ASP A 45 -3.23 17.42 -6.16
N ARG A 46 -4.39 16.80 -6.14
CA ARG A 46 -5.26 16.75 -4.96
C ARG A 46 -4.73 15.85 -3.84
N PHE A 47 -3.71 15.02 -4.12
CA PHE A 47 -3.10 14.16 -3.12
C PHE A 47 -1.93 14.83 -2.41
N HIS A 48 -1.97 14.86 -1.09
CA HIS A 48 -0.78 14.95 -0.26
C HIS A 48 -0.09 13.59 -0.29
N VAL A 49 1.10 13.50 -0.84
CA VAL A 49 1.84 12.24 -0.98
C VAL A 49 2.88 12.14 0.15
N LEU A 50 2.86 11.04 0.88
CA LEU A 50 3.92 10.63 1.82
C LEU A 50 4.56 9.35 1.28
N SER A 51 5.88 9.31 1.17
CA SER A 51 6.63 8.10 0.87
C SER A 51 7.46 7.73 2.09
N LEU A 52 7.18 6.59 2.70
CA LEU A 52 7.74 6.17 3.98
C LEU A 52 9.01 5.33 3.79
N ARG A 53 9.95 5.47 4.74
CA ARG A 53 11.09 4.57 4.90
C ARG A 53 10.72 3.46 5.87
N ALA A 54 10.93 2.21 5.44
CA ALA A 54 10.77 1.04 6.31
C ALA A 54 11.74 1.06 7.50
N PRO A 55 11.32 0.55 8.69
CA PRO A 55 12.10 0.69 9.92
C PRO A 55 13.35 -0.18 10.00
N HIS A 56 13.39 -1.33 9.31
CA HIS A 56 14.50 -2.28 9.44
C HIS A 56 15.60 -1.98 8.42
N ARG A 57 16.76 -1.54 8.90
CA ARG A 57 17.91 -1.22 8.06
C ARG A 57 18.62 -2.52 7.62
N MET A 58 18.79 -2.69 6.32
CA MET A 58 19.54 -3.81 5.72
C MET A 58 20.99 -3.44 5.36
N GLY A 59 21.24 -2.14 5.12
CA GLY A 59 22.54 -1.59 4.72
C GLY A 59 22.44 -0.08 4.43
N PRO A 60 23.49 0.53 3.89
CA PRO A 60 23.45 1.94 3.49
C PRO A 60 22.34 2.18 2.45
N GLY A 61 21.35 3.03 2.79
CA GLY A 61 20.22 3.36 1.91
C GLY A 61 19.23 2.22 1.61
N SER A 62 19.36 1.07 2.29
CA SER A 62 18.58 -0.14 2.05
C SER A 62 17.79 -0.51 3.30
N HIS A 63 16.46 -0.66 3.16
CA HIS A 63 15.52 -0.89 4.25
C HIS A 63 14.49 -1.97 3.89
N ALA A 64 13.88 -2.57 4.91
CA ALA A 64 12.83 -3.59 4.78
C ALA A 64 11.72 -3.34 5.80
N TRP A 65 10.51 -3.74 5.45
CA TRP A 65 9.38 -3.77 6.40
C TRP A 65 9.50 -4.95 7.35
N PHE A 66 10.09 -6.05 6.87
CA PHE A 66 10.42 -7.25 7.65
C PHE A 66 11.47 -8.08 6.93
N ASP A 67 12.24 -8.85 7.68
CA ASP A 67 13.18 -9.82 7.12
C ASP A 67 12.43 -11.05 6.60
N PHE A 68 12.98 -11.68 5.58
CA PHE A 68 12.50 -12.95 5.05
C PHE A 68 13.66 -13.87 4.70
N SER A 69 13.40 -15.16 4.67
CA SER A 69 14.31 -16.17 4.18
C SER A 69 13.65 -17.04 3.12
N ILE A 70 14.46 -17.57 2.21
CA ILE A 70 14.02 -18.53 1.20
C ILE A 70 14.66 -19.86 1.56
N GLN A 71 13.83 -20.90 1.75
CA GLN A 71 14.33 -22.23 2.08
C GLN A 71 15.02 -22.85 0.86
N PRO A 72 16.28 -23.33 1.02
CA PRO A 72 16.98 -24.03 -0.05
C PRO A 72 16.19 -25.27 -0.50
N GLY A 73 16.08 -25.46 -1.81
CA GLY A 73 15.44 -26.62 -2.42
C GLY A 73 13.93 -26.49 -2.63
N SER A 74 13.15 -25.98 -1.69
CA SER A 74 11.70 -25.79 -1.86
C SER A 74 11.33 -24.42 -2.41
N GLY A 75 12.19 -23.41 -2.29
CA GLY A 75 11.88 -22.02 -2.60
C GLY A 75 10.84 -21.40 -1.67
N ALA A 76 10.39 -22.11 -0.62
CA ALA A 76 9.41 -21.59 0.32
C ALA A 76 9.96 -20.36 1.05
N ARG A 77 9.13 -19.32 1.14
CA ARG A 77 9.49 -18.08 1.84
C ARG A 77 8.88 -18.08 3.24
N SER A 78 9.73 -17.87 4.24
CA SER A 78 9.31 -17.53 5.60
C SER A 78 9.65 -16.08 5.89
N ILE A 79 8.89 -15.43 6.76
CA ILE A 79 9.11 -14.04 7.15
C ILE A 79 9.30 -13.92 8.65
N ASN A 80 9.89 -12.83 9.08
CA ASN A 80 9.89 -12.44 10.48
C ASN A 80 8.53 -11.78 10.81
N GLU A 81 7.60 -12.57 11.34
CA GLU A 81 6.23 -12.14 11.64
C GLU A 81 6.18 -11.04 12.72
N ALA A 82 7.10 -11.06 13.68
CA ALA A 82 7.18 -10.02 14.71
C ALA A 82 7.59 -8.67 14.11
N GLN A 83 8.53 -8.67 13.16
CA GLN A 83 8.91 -7.45 12.44
C GLN A 83 7.78 -6.95 11.54
N GLU A 84 7.05 -7.84 10.86
CA GLU A 84 5.89 -7.45 10.05
C GLU A 84 4.83 -6.77 10.92
N ALA A 85 4.46 -7.40 12.03
CA ALA A 85 3.46 -6.88 12.95
C ALA A 85 3.89 -5.52 13.55
N HIS A 86 5.16 -5.37 13.93
CA HIS A 86 5.72 -4.11 14.40
C HIS A 86 5.66 -3.02 13.31
N SER A 87 6.14 -3.33 12.11
CA SER A 87 6.12 -2.37 10.99
C SER A 87 4.71 -1.95 10.63
N ARG A 88 3.76 -2.88 10.60
CA ARG A 88 2.34 -2.60 10.36
C ARG A 88 1.76 -1.66 11.43
N ALA A 89 2.09 -1.89 12.70
CA ALA A 89 1.66 -1.01 13.78
C ALA A 89 2.25 0.40 13.67
N VAL A 90 3.54 0.53 13.36
CA VAL A 90 4.20 1.84 13.20
C VAL A 90 3.69 2.58 11.95
N VAL A 91 3.41 1.87 10.85
CA VAL A 91 2.76 2.50 9.68
C VAL A 91 1.36 2.98 10.02
N ALA A 92 0.57 2.19 10.76
CA ALA A 92 -0.76 2.61 11.22
C ALA A 92 -0.68 3.89 12.06
N GLN A 93 0.22 3.96 13.04
CA GLN A 93 0.47 5.18 13.83
C GLN A 93 0.90 6.37 12.97
N THR A 94 1.72 6.12 11.94
CA THR A 94 2.15 7.15 11.00
C THR A 94 0.97 7.70 10.19
N ILE A 95 0.05 6.85 9.75
CA ILE A 95 -1.17 7.25 9.03
C ILE A 95 -2.08 8.07 9.96
N GLU A 96 -2.30 7.61 11.20
CA GLU A 96 -3.11 8.32 12.19
C GLU A 96 -2.56 9.73 12.48
N ALA A 97 -1.24 9.82 12.73
CA ALA A 97 -0.57 11.09 12.98
C ALA A 97 -0.62 12.04 11.77
N ALA A 98 -0.39 11.52 10.56
CA ALA A 98 -0.46 12.31 9.34
C ALA A 98 -1.88 12.80 9.07
N SER A 99 -2.90 11.93 9.19
CA SER A 99 -4.32 12.28 9.03
C SER A 99 -4.73 13.39 9.99
N ALA A 100 -4.36 13.26 11.26
CA ALA A 100 -4.68 14.25 12.29
C ALA A 100 -4.01 15.60 12.01
N GLN A 101 -2.69 15.60 11.70
CA GLN A 101 -1.93 16.84 11.47
C GLN A 101 -2.32 17.55 10.16
N LEU A 102 -2.75 16.80 9.15
CA LEU A 102 -3.20 17.34 7.86
C LEU A 102 -4.69 17.67 7.81
N GLY A 103 -5.47 17.22 8.81
CA GLY A 103 -6.94 17.33 8.79
C GLY A 103 -7.59 16.52 7.66
N ILE A 104 -6.97 15.40 7.27
CA ILE A 104 -7.48 14.51 6.22
C ILE A 104 -8.09 13.28 6.87
N PRO A 105 -9.42 13.09 6.81
CA PRO A 105 -10.08 11.97 7.47
C PRO A 105 -9.85 10.65 6.70
N PRO A 106 -10.04 9.48 7.36
CA PRO A 106 -9.79 8.15 6.79
C PRO A 106 -10.46 7.87 5.45
N GLU A 107 -11.63 8.46 5.19
CA GLU A 107 -12.38 8.33 3.93
C GLU A 107 -11.65 8.96 2.73
N ARG A 108 -10.57 9.66 2.97
CA ARG A 108 -9.69 10.27 1.95
C ARG A 108 -8.23 9.83 2.10
N VAL A 109 -7.98 8.71 2.78
CA VAL A 109 -6.66 8.11 2.90
C VAL A 109 -6.56 6.91 1.97
N VAL A 110 -5.49 6.88 1.18
CA VAL A 110 -5.10 5.74 0.34
C VAL A 110 -3.72 5.29 0.80
N VAL A 111 -3.55 3.99 0.99
CA VAL A 111 -2.24 3.39 1.22
C VAL A 111 -1.79 2.66 -0.03
N GLY A 112 -0.53 2.78 -0.43
CA GLY A 112 -0.02 2.11 -1.62
C GLY A 112 1.35 1.49 -1.37
N GLY A 113 1.65 0.41 -2.09
CA GLY A 113 2.97 -0.16 -1.97
C GLY A 113 3.33 -1.15 -3.07
N PHE A 114 4.63 -1.26 -3.30
CA PHE A 114 5.24 -2.17 -4.25
C PHE A 114 5.89 -3.34 -3.51
N SER A 115 5.69 -4.56 -4.02
CA SER A 115 6.36 -5.76 -3.50
C SER A 115 6.10 -5.93 -1.99
N GLN A 116 7.11 -5.85 -1.15
CA GLN A 116 6.97 -5.92 0.30
C GLN A 116 6.10 -4.78 0.86
N GLY A 117 6.20 -3.56 0.30
CA GLY A 117 5.31 -2.46 0.65
C GLY A 117 3.85 -2.73 0.26
N GLY A 118 3.61 -3.45 -0.84
CA GLY A 118 2.28 -3.90 -1.23
C GLY A 118 1.69 -4.94 -0.26
N ILE A 119 2.54 -5.80 0.32
CA ILE A 119 2.15 -6.68 1.43
C ILE A 119 1.64 -5.85 2.61
N MET A 120 2.39 -4.80 2.98
CA MET A 120 2.00 -3.91 4.08
C MET A 120 0.68 -3.19 3.80
N ALA A 121 0.50 -2.66 2.57
CA ALA A 121 -0.73 -1.97 2.17
C ALA A 121 -1.96 -2.90 2.22
N LEU A 122 -1.82 -4.14 1.73
CA LEU A 122 -2.88 -5.14 1.79
C LEU A 122 -3.18 -5.55 3.23
N SER A 123 -2.13 -5.77 4.04
CA SER A 123 -2.27 -6.12 5.47
C SER A 123 -2.99 -5.03 6.25
N LEU A 124 -2.71 -3.74 5.97
CA LEU A 124 -3.41 -2.61 6.59
C LEU A 124 -4.88 -2.55 6.16
N LEU A 125 -5.18 -2.73 4.87
CA LEU A 125 -6.57 -2.79 4.39
C LEU A 125 -7.37 -3.87 5.11
N LEU A 126 -6.78 -5.05 5.30
CA LEU A 126 -7.44 -6.19 5.92
C LEU A 126 -7.58 -6.06 7.45
N THR A 127 -6.61 -5.44 8.14
CA THR A 127 -6.56 -5.46 9.61
C THR A 127 -6.87 -4.13 10.29
N ARG A 128 -6.76 -3.01 9.56
CA ARG A 128 -6.98 -1.64 10.05
C ARG A 128 -7.78 -0.79 9.05
N PRO A 129 -8.92 -1.33 8.53
CA PRO A 129 -9.71 -0.64 7.50
C PRO A 129 -10.25 0.72 7.95
N GLU A 130 -10.37 0.96 9.26
CA GLU A 130 -10.82 2.25 9.80
C GLU A 130 -9.86 3.41 9.51
N LEU A 131 -8.60 3.13 9.17
CA LEU A 131 -7.59 4.15 8.89
C LEU A 131 -7.58 4.64 7.44
N LEU A 132 -8.22 3.94 6.52
CA LEU A 132 -8.08 4.18 5.09
C LEU A 132 -9.36 3.91 4.32
N TYR A 133 -9.50 4.55 3.17
CA TYR A 133 -10.58 4.33 2.22
C TYR A 133 -10.21 3.26 1.19
N ALA A 134 -8.95 3.27 0.73
CA ALA A 134 -8.53 2.42 -0.36
C ALA A 134 -7.06 1.98 -0.23
N ALA A 135 -6.72 0.87 -0.89
CA ALA A 135 -5.35 0.41 -1.03
C ALA A 135 -4.95 0.25 -2.50
N VAL A 136 -3.66 0.47 -2.78
CA VAL A 136 -2.99 0.20 -4.05
C VAL A 136 -1.92 -0.84 -3.82
N VAL A 137 -2.00 -1.97 -4.49
CA VAL A 137 -1.10 -3.11 -4.31
C VAL A 137 -0.47 -3.46 -5.64
N TRP A 138 0.82 -3.18 -5.78
CA TRP A 138 1.63 -3.50 -6.95
C TRP A 138 2.52 -4.71 -6.68
N HIS A 139 2.48 -5.73 -7.55
CA HIS A 139 3.40 -6.88 -7.59
C HIS A 139 3.63 -7.55 -6.23
N SER A 140 2.55 -7.97 -5.56
CA SER A 140 2.62 -8.36 -4.17
C SER A 140 1.96 -9.72 -3.88
N ARG A 141 1.88 -10.09 -2.61
CA ARG A 141 1.26 -11.33 -2.15
C ARG A 141 0.51 -11.14 -0.83
N LEU A 142 -0.46 -12.00 -0.57
CA LEU A 142 -1.15 -12.09 0.71
C LEU A 142 -0.32 -12.92 1.69
N LEU A 143 -0.21 -12.45 2.93
CA LEU A 143 0.41 -13.21 4.02
C LEU A 143 -0.63 -14.08 4.73
N ALA A 144 -0.35 -15.37 4.82
CA ALA A 144 -1.27 -16.32 5.46
C ALA A 144 -1.57 -15.96 6.93
N GLN A 145 -0.58 -15.44 7.67
CA GLN A 145 -0.74 -15.04 9.08
C GLN A 145 -1.56 -13.76 9.28
N VAL A 146 -1.82 -12.99 8.22
CA VAL A 146 -2.69 -11.80 8.28
C VAL A 146 -4.17 -12.18 8.17
N VAL A 147 -4.49 -13.25 7.44
CA VAL A 147 -5.88 -13.68 7.21
C VAL A 147 -6.66 -13.91 8.51
N PRO A 148 -6.13 -14.58 9.55
CA PRO A 148 -6.84 -14.73 10.83
C PRO A 148 -7.04 -13.41 11.61
N GLN A 149 -6.31 -12.36 11.26
CA GLN A 149 -6.37 -11.03 11.89
C GLN A 149 -7.29 -10.06 11.13
N GLN A 150 -7.93 -10.53 10.07
CA GLN A 150 -8.80 -9.73 9.22
C GLN A 150 -9.94 -9.11 10.03
N ALA A 151 -10.22 -7.85 9.77
CA ALA A 151 -11.33 -7.12 10.36
C ALA A 151 -12.68 -7.74 9.95
N PRO A 152 -13.75 -7.54 10.72
CA PRO A 152 -15.09 -7.99 10.37
C PRO A 152 -15.55 -7.42 9.00
N HIS A 153 -16.45 -8.14 8.32
CA HIS A 153 -16.95 -7.76 6.99
C HIS A 153 -17.53 -6.34 6.99
N GLU A 154 -18.22 -5.94 8.05
CA GLU A 154 -18.84 -4.62 8.19
C GLU A 154 -17.81 -3.48 8.12
N ALA A 155 -16.61 -3.70 8.67
CA ALA A 155 -15.52 -2.72 8.65
C ALA A 155 -14.86 -2.60 7.26
N LEU A 156 -14.99 -3.63 6.43
CA LEU A 156 -14.46 -3.66 5.07
C LEU A 156 -15.46 -3.15 4.02
N LEU A 157 -16.70 -2.93 4.42
CA LEU A 157 -17.75 -2.48 3.50
C LEU A 157 -17.39 -1.13 2.85
N GLY A 158 -17.48 -1.08 1.53
CA GLY A 158 -17.19 0.14 0.76
C GLY A 158 -15.71 0.48 0.59
N LYS A 159 -14.79 -0.32 1.13
CA LYS A 159 -13.35 -0.18 0.86
C LYS A 159 -13.03 -0.55 -0.58
N LYS A 160 -11.93 -0.01 -1.11
CA LYS A 160 -11.49 -0.22 -2.49
C LYS A 160 -10.07 -0.74 -2.54
N LEU A 161 -9.81 -1.61 -3.50
CA LEU A 161 -8.49 -2.16 -3.78
C LEU A 161 -8.17 -2.02 -5.27
N TRP A 162 -7.06 -1.32 -5.57
CA TRP A 162 -6.34 -1.49 -6.81
C TRP A 162 -5.32 -2.62 -6.62
N LEU A 163 -5.37 -3.63 -7.47
CA LEU A 163 -4.43 -4.75 -7.48
C LEU A 163 -3.87 -4.88 -8.88
N SER A 164 -2.56 -4.79 -9.04
CA SER A 164 -1.92 -5.03 -10.32
C SER A 164 -0.66 -5.86 -10.21
N HIS A 165 -0.36 -6.59 -11.29
CA HIS A 165 0.75 -7.55 -11.31
C HIS A 165 1.31 -7.76 -12.71
N GLY A 166 2.63 -8.05 -12.80
CA GLY A 166 3.30 -8.42 -14.03
C GLY A 166 3.08 -9.89 -14.39
N THR A 167 2.68 -10.17 -15.62
CA THR A 167 2.48 -11.55 -16.09
C THR A 167 3.78 -12.35 -16.20
N HIS A 168 4.92 -11.66 -16.23
CA HIS A 168 6.26 -12.26 -16.29
C HIS A 168 7.06 -12.04 -14.99
N ASP A 169 6.36 -11.74 -13.89
CA ASP A 169 7.00 -11.55 -12.59
C ASP A 169 7.56 -12.88 -12.07
N ASN A 170 8.89 -12.97 -12.03
CA ASN A 170 9.63 -14.14 -11.53
C ASN A 170 10.12 -13.98 -10.08
N VAL A 171 9.88 -12.82 -9.46
CA VAL A 171 10.18 -12.56 -8.04
C VAL A 171 8.98 -12.92 -7.17
N ILE A 172 7.81 -12.42 -7.51
CA ILE A 172 6.53 -12.83 -6.93
C ILE A 172 5.64 -13.31 -8.08
N PRO A 173 5.50 -14.63 -8.28
CA PRO A 173 4.73 -15.17 -9.39
C PRO A 173 3.28 -14.66 -9.44
N LEU A 174 2.73 -14.49 -10.64
CA LEU A 174 1.37 -14.00 -10.91
C LEU A 174 0.29 -14.71 -10.08
N ALA A 175 0.47 -16.00 -9.81
CA ALA A 175 -0.44 -16.78 -8.98
C ALA A 175 -0.70 -16.17 -7.59
N ASN A 176 0.24 -15.34 -7.07
CA ASN A 176 0.05 -14.63 -5.81
C ASN A 176 -0.99 -13.49 -5.93
N ALA A 177 -0.99 -12.76 -7.04
CA ALA A 177 -2.01 -11.74 -7.28
C ALA A 177 -3.39 -12.37 -7.51
N GLN A 178 -3.44 -13.49 -8.23
CA GLN A 178 -4.67 -14.27 -8.41
C GLN A 178 -5.21 -14.79 -7.07
N ALA A 179 -4.33 -15.24 -6.16
CA ALA A 179 -4.71 -15.63 -4.81
C ALA A 179 -5.26 -14.44 -3.99
N ILE A 180 -4.65 -13.24 -4.12
CA ILE A 180 -5.21 -12.02 -3.51
C ILE A 180 -6.61 -11.76 -4.07
N ALA A 181 -6.77 -11.72 -5.39
CA ALA A 181 -8.06 -11.46 -6.04
C ALA A 181 -9.14 -12.46 -5.60
N HIS A 182 -8.79 -13.75 -5.52
CA HIS A 182 -9.69 -14.79 -5.04
C HIS A 182 -10.11 -14.57 -3.58
N HIS A 183 -9.17 -14.27 -2.69
CA HIS A 183 -9.46 -13.98 -1.29
C HIS A 183 -10.35 -12.73 -1.17
N MET A 184 -10.01 -11.66 -1.87
CA MET A 184 -10.76 -10.40 -1.82
C MET A 184 -12.18 -10.52 -2.38
N ALA A 185 -12.43 -11.46 -3.30
CA ALA A 185 -13.77 -11.75 -3.81
C ALA A 185 -14.73 -12.32 -2.75
N THR A 186 -14.22 -12.80 -1.61
CA THR A 186 -15.03 -13.24 -0.46
C THR A 186 -15.40 -12.11 0.49
N LEU A 187 -14.92 -10.89 0.24
CA LEU A 187 -15.03 -9.72 1.11
C LEU A 187 -15.83 -8.60 0.44
N PRO A 188 -16.50 -7.72 1.20
CA PRO A 188 -17.26 -6.60 0.66
C PRO A 188 -16.36 -5.42 0.26
N VAL A 189 -15.27 -5.71 -0.47
CA VAL A 189 -14.29 -4.77 -0.99
C VAL A 189 -14.43 -4.67 -2.50
N SER A 190 -14.47 -3.46 -3.04
CA SER A 190 -14.47 -3.24 -4.49
C SER A 190 -13.05 -3.41 -5.05
N VAL A 191 -12.81 -4.43 -5.84
CA VAL A 191 -11.48 -4.75 -6.40
C VAL A 191 -11.39 -4.37 -7.88
N SER A 192 -10.35 -3.60 -8.23
CA SER A 192 -9.90 -3.36 -9.60
C SER A 192 -8.62 -4.17 -9.82
N TYR A 193 -8.72 -5.31 -10.50
CA TYR A 193 -7.59 -6.21 -10.76
C TYR A 193 -7.10 -6.09 -12.19
N HIS A 194 -5.79 -5.93 -12.37
CA HIS A 194 -5.13 -5.73 -13.66
C HIS A 194 -3.84 -6.51 -13.78
N GLU A 195 -3.61 -7.11 -14.95
CA GLU A 195 -2.37 -7.80 -15.31
C GLU A 195 -1.65 -7.01 -16.42
N PHE A 196 -0.33 -6.86 -16.28
CA PHE A 196 0.49 -6.13 -17.24
C PHE A 196 1.60 -7.03 -17.80
N PRO A 197 2.03 -6.85 -19.07
CA PRO A 197 3.13 -7.61 -19.65
C PRO A 197 4.49 -7.06 -19.13
N SER A 198 4.73 -7.21 -17.84
CA SER A 198 5.93 -6.74 -17.14
C SER A 198 6.51 -7.83 -16.25
N ALA A 199 7.77 -7.68 -15.86
CA ALA A 199 8.41 -8.43 -14.79
C ALA A 199 8.06 -7.83 -13.43
N HIS A 200 8.96 -7.89 -12.43
CA HIS A 200 8.77 -7.32 -11.09
C HIS A 200 9.09 -5.83 -11.07
N GLU A 201 8.28 -5.02 -11.75
CA GLU A 201 8.49 -3.58 -11.92
C GLU A 201 7.16 -2.86 -12.22
N ILE A 202 7.02 -1.62 -11.77
CA ILE A 202 5.90 -0.74 -12.15
C ILE A 202 6.26 -0.06 -13.47
N ARG A 203 5.55 -0.40 -14.57
CA ARG A 203 5.74 0.25 -15.87
C ARG A 203 4.90 1.51 -16.02
N PRO A 204 5.27 2.42 -16.95
CA PRO A 204 4.51 3.64 -17.20
C PRO A 204 3.02 3.41 -17.49
N SER A 205 2.68 2.35 -18.23
CA SER A 205 1.29 2.01 -18.53
C SER A 205 0.50 1.57 -17.29
N GLU A 206 1.14 0.84 -16.39
CA GLU A 206 0.56 0.42 -15.11
C GLU A 206 0.36 1.62 -14.19
N LEU A 207 1.38 2.48 -14.08
CA LEU A 207 1.28 3.71 -13.29
C LEU A 207 0.18 4.62 -13.84
N ALA A 208 0.09 4.82 -15.16
CA ALA A 208 -0.97 5.62 -15.76
C ALA A 208 -2.37 5.08 -15.46
N ALA A 209 -2.56 3.76 -15.51
CA ALA A 209 -3.83 3.12 -15.15
C ALA A 209 -4.14 3.29 -13.65
N THR A 210 -3.14 3.15 -12.78
CA THR A 210 -3.28 3.41 -11.33
C THR A 210 -3.66 4.87 -11.07
N VAL A 211 -3.01 5.82 -11.75
CA VAL A 211 -3.32 7.25 -11.63
C VAL A 211 -4.76 7.55 -12.05
N ALA A 212 -5.21 7.00 -13.18
CA ALA A 212 -6.60 7.14 -13.63
C ALA A 212 -7.60 6.57 -12.59
N TRP A 213 -7.26 5.44 -11.96
CA TRP A 213 -8.08 4.90 -10.88
C TRP A 213 -8.07 5.80 -9.65
N LEU A 214 -6.92 6.34 -9.23
CA LEU A 214 -6.84 7.31 -8.13
C LEU A 214 -7.68 8.56 -8.42
N GLU A 215 -7.69 9.05 -9.67
CA GLU A 215 -8.54 10.18 -10.08
C GLU A 215 -10.04 9.85 -9.97
N SER A 216 -10.42 8.62 -10.22
CA SER A 216 -11.82 8.16 -10.14
C SER A 216 -12.34 8.04 -8.72
N LEU A 217 -11.47 8.04 -7.70
CA LEU A 217 -11.89 7.95 -6.30
C LEU A 217 -12.70 9.20 -5.91
N SER A 218 -13.90 8.98 -5.44
CA SER A 218 -14.77 9.99 -4.87
C SER A 218 -15.19 9.57 -3.48
N THR A 219 -15.26 10.51 -2.55
CA THR A 219 -15.92 10.25 -1.28
C THR A 219 -17.40 10.05 -1.53
N ILE A 220 -17.97 8.99 -0.97
CA ILE A 220 -19.44 8.87 -0.90
C ILE A 220 -19.93 10.13 -0.16
N PRO A 221 -20.91 10.88 -0.69
CA PRO A 221 -21.52 11.96 0.09
C PRO A 221 -22.02 11.35 1.40
N THR A 222 -21.61 11.91 2.53
CA THR A 222 -22.21 11.57 3.82
C THR A 222 -23.70 11.91 3.69
N PRO A 223 -24.64 10.98 3.86
CA PRO A 223 -26.05 11.35 3.92
C PRO A 223 -26.21 12.35 5.06
N TYR A 224 -26.88 13.46 4.78
CA TYR A 224 -27.23 14.52 5.73
C TYR A 224 -28.12 13.98 6.84
#